data_c552e1679b2ae17ac6f8c8f80566bf03
#
_entry.id   c552e1679b2ae17ac6f8c8f80566bf03
#
_cell.length_a   1.000
_cell.length_b   1.000
_cell.length_c   1.000
_cell.angle_alpha   90.00
_cell.angle_beta   90.00
_cell.angle_gamma   90.00
#
_symmetry.space_group_name_H-M   'P 1'
#
loop_
_entity.id
_entity.type
_entity.pdbx_description
1 polymer ?
#
loop_
_entity_poly.entity_id
_entity_poly.type
_entity_poly.pdbx_seq_one_letter_code
_entity_poly.pdbx_strand_id
1 'polypeptide(L)'
;MSVSVVRAMTSGDLPGVSSVTNAAFGALHPPGAGPDGPRIPALFFAVRFAADPGGCFVAVREQEPGQLAGALISVARGTLGWFGPLAVHPDAQRSGAGGKLVAACLDSWRRRGVRLMGLETYRDSRFHVRFYKKMGFRPSCTGIGFRARLGATGMPAGVRIGGPLPDLGFLYPGLDVSAEAAATTRCGAGHVLTTAGGIAIVHLESTVQPPEAGFVPFLAAATRDSFERLLGAAEHLSHERGKTALLTRASSSSWNIIDVLGRRGYQAEALTARMKAGDDPDHDHTSSYYLDNWV
;
A
#
# COMPACT_ATOMS: atom_id res chain seq x y z
N MET A 1 17.20 25.91 -2.73
CA MET A 1 15.91 26.28 -2.15
C MET A 1 15.75 25.55 -0.83
N SER A 2 15.57 26.28 0.27
CA SER A 2 15.44 25.69 1.60
C SER A 2 14.04 25.14 1.77
N VAL A 3 13.91 23.84 2.07
CA VAL A 3 12.62 23.25 2.49
C VAL A 3 12.49 23.49 3.98
N SER A 4 11.52 24.25 4.38
CA SER A 4 11.46 24.77 5.72
C SER A 4 10.71 23.91 6.71
N VAL A 5 9.50 23.52 6.42
CA VAL A 5 8.60 22.95 7.42
C VAL A 5 7.97 21.65 6.92
N VAL A 6 8.14 20.58 7.70
CA VAL A 6 7.31 19.38 7.59
C VAL A 6 6.19 19.48 8.61
N ARG A 7 4.96 19.29 8.15
CA ARG A 7 3.77 19.28 9.00
C ARG A 7 2.86 18.09 8.69
N ALA A 8 1.95 17.81 9.59
CA ALA A 8 0.89 16.85 9.33
C ALA A 8 0.08 17.27 8.09
N MET A 9 -0.32 16.29 7.31
CA MET A 9 -1.18 16.48 6.15
C MET A 9 -2.62 16.80 6.58
N THR A 10 -3.29 17.60 5.78
CA THR A 10 -4.74 17.85 5.87
C THR A 10 -5.43 17.35 4.61
N SER A 11 -6.75 17.21 4.62
CA SER A 11 -7.52 16.86 3.43
C SER A 11 -7.37 17.88 2.29
N GLY A 12 -7.14 19.14 2.62
CA GLY A 12 -6.88 20.21 1.63
C GLY A 12 -5.57 20.06 0.88
N ASP A 13 -4.63 19.26 1.39
CA ASP A 13 -3.34 19.01 0.72
C ASP A 13 -3.43 17.94 -0.37
N LEU A 14 -4.49 17.13 -0.41
CA LEU A 14 -4.60 15.98 -1.33
C LEU A 14 -4.35 16.31 -2.80
N PRO A 15 -4.86 17.42 -3.39
CA PRO A 15 -4.53 17.79 -4.76
C PRO A 15 -3.04 18.06 -4.96
N GLY A 16 -2.41 18.78 -4.02
CA GLY A 16 -0.96 19.05 -4.05
C GLY A 16 -0.13 17.78 -3.87
N VAL A 17 -0.56 16.86 -3.01
CA VAL A 17 0.07 15.55 -2.81
C VAL A 17 0.03 14.73 -4.09
N SER A 18 -1.11 14.67 -4.77
CA SER A 18 -1.23 14.00 -6.08
C SER A 18 -0.27 14.62 -7.09
N SER A 19 -0.23 15.96 -7.18
CA SER A 19 0.63 16.68 -8.09
C SER A 19 2.13 16.40 -7.84
N VAL A 20 2.59 16.61 -6.59
CA VAL A 20 4.02 16.43 -6.26
C VAL A 20 4.45 14.96 -6.41
N THR A 21 3.57 14.02 -6.10
CA THR A 21 3.87 12.60 -6.26
C THR A 21 3.99 12.22 -7.72
N ASN A 22 3.05 12.62 -8.55
CA ASN A 22 3.09 12.32 -9.98
C ASN A 22 4.27 13.00 -10.67
N ALA A 23 4.65 14.24 -10.28
CA ALA A 23 5.86 14.89 -10.78
C ALA A 23 7.14 14.13 -10.38
N ALA A 24 7.24 13.67 -9.13
CA ALA A 24 8.40 12.95 -8.64
C ALA A 24 8.55 11.57 -9.32
N PHE A 25 7.46 10.83 -9.48
CA PHE A 25 7.49 9.51 -10.10
C PHE A 25 7.61 9.60 -11.62
N GLY A 26 7.00 10.61 -12.26
CA GLY A 26 7.18 10.87 -13.69
C GLY A 26 8.64 11.13 -14.08
N ALA A 27 9.39 11.81 -13.21
CA ALA A 27 10.82 12.06 -13.43
C ALA A 27 11.70 10.80 -13.31
N LEU A 28 11.19 9.68 -12.77
CA LEU A 28 11.91 8.41 -12.67
C LEU A 28 11.74 7.53 -13.92
N HIS A 29 10.80 7.85 -14.80
CA HIS A 29 10.59 7.11 -16.05
C HIS A 29 11.50 7.63 -17.16
N PRO A 30 11.97 6.74 -18.06
CA PRO A 30 12.83 7.15 -19.16
C PRO A 30 12.13 8.18 -20.07
N PRO A 31 12.88 9.11 -20.67
CA PRO A 31 12.37 10.02 -21.68
C PRO A 31 11.67 9.23 -22.81
N GLY A 32 10.42 9.55 -23.11
CA GLY A 32 9.62 8.84 -24.10
C GLY A 32 8.42 8.07 -23.53
N ALA A 33 8.33 7.90 -22.22
CA ALA A 33 7.13 7.39 -21.55
C ALA A 33 5.94 8.38 -21.59
N GLY A 34 5.98 9.41 -22.44
CA GLY A 34 4.94 10.41 -22.62
C GLY A 34 4.63 11.25 -21.38
N PRO A 35 3.94 12.39 -21.51
CA PRO A 35 3.45 13.17 -20.37
C PRO A 35 2.41 12.39 -19.53
N ASP A 36 1.94 11.26 -20.05
CA ASP A 36 0.93 10.38 -19.46
C ASP A 36 1.53 9.10 -18.83
N GLY A 37 2.77 9.14 -18.36
CA GLY A 37 3.34 8.05 -17.56
C GLY A 37 2.40 7.62 -16.42
N PRO A 38 2.56 6.41 -15.84
CA PRO A 38 1.63 5.87 -14.88
C PRO A 38 1.41 6.83 -13.71
N ARG A 39 0.23 7.42 -13.66
CA ARG A 39 -0.17 8.36 -12.59
C ARG A 39 -0.82 7.59 -11.47
N ILE A 40 -0.44 7.91 -10.24
CA ILE A 40 -1.15 7.40 -9.07
C ILE A 40 -2.51 8.11 -9.01
N PRO A 41 -3.63 7.38 -9.04
CA PRO A 41 -4.96 7.97 -9.02
C PRO A 41 -5.24 8.75 -7.73
N ALA A 42 -6.00 9.84 -7.82
CA ALA A 42 -6.33 10.68 -6.65
C ALA A 42 -7.05 9.89 -5.54
N LEU A 43 -7.89 8.93 -5.91
CA LEU A 43 -8.60 8.09 -4.95
C LEU A 43 -7.66 7.26 -4.07
N PHE A 44 -6.50 6.85 -4.59
CA PHE A 44 -5.47 6.18 -3.77
C PHE A 44 -5.06 7.04 -2.56
N PHE A 45 -4.75 8.32 -2.80
CA PHE A 45 -4.34 9.24 -1.73
C PHE A 45 -5.48 9.49 -0.75
N ALA A 46 -6.71 9.63 -1.25
CA ALA A 46 -7.88 9.84 -0.41
C ALA A 46 -8.14 8.67 0.54
N VAL A 47 -8.09 7.43 0.03
CA VAL A 47 -8.28 6.22 0.85
C VAL A 47 -7.17 6.09 1.90
N ARG A 48 -5.91 6.26 1.51
CA ARG A 48 -4.76 6.15 2.43
C ARG A 48 -4.79 7.22 3.51
N PHE A 49 -5.04 8.48 3.14
CA PHE A 49 -5.19 9.56 4.10
C PHE A 49 -6.38 9.33 5.05
N ALA A 50 -7.52 8.87 4.53
CA ALA A 50 -8.68 8.56 5.35
C ALA A 50 -8.44 7.39 6.32
N ALA A 51 -7.56 6.44 5.97
CA ALA A 51 -7.17 5.33 6.83
C ALA A 51 -6.22 5.76 7.96
N ASP A 52 -5.27 6.66 7.68
CA ASP A 52 -4.26 7.07 8.67
C ASP A 52 -3.84 8.55 8.50
N PRO A 53 -4.70 9.52 8.84
CA PRO A 53 -4.34 10.95 8.75
C PRO A 53 -3.13 11.31 9.61
N GLY A 54 -2.97 10.65 10.76
CA GLY A 54 -1.88 10.91 11.71
C GLY A 54 -0.51 10.41 11.27
N GLY A 55 -0.44 9.57 10.24
CA GLY A 55 0.79 9.06 9.66
C GLY A 55 1.21 9.75 8.37
N CYS A 56 0.39 10.66 7.83
CA CYS A 56 0.63 11.34 6.58
C CYS A 56 1.22 12.75 6.79
N PHE A 57 2.24 13.10 6.04
CA PHE A 57 2.98 14.35 6.20
C PHE A 57 3.27 15.03 4.87
N VAL A 58 3.36 16.35 4.90
CA VAL A 58 3.77 17.19 3.76
C VAL A 58 4.96 18.08 4.12
N ALA A 59 5.83 18.31 3.15
CA ALA A 59 6.88 19.32 3.21
C ALA A 59 6.46 20.54 2.40
N VAL A 60 6.47 21.73 3.01
CA VAL A 60 6.00 22.99 2.42
C VAL A 60 7.21 23.83 2.00
N ARG A 61 7.12 24.54 0.89
CA ARG A 61 8.13 25.51 0.44
C ARG A 61 8.04 26.80 1.24
N GLU A 62 9.17 27.32 1.78
CA GLU A 62 9.19 28.58 2.56
C GLU A 62 8.69 29.78 1.79
N GLN A 63 9.16 29.90 0.57
CA GLN A 63 8.89 31.07 -0.26
C GLN A 63 7.55 30.99 -1.00
N GLU A 64 6.91 29.83 -1.01
CA GLU A 64 5.64 29.55 -1.69
C GLU A 64 4.77 28.65 -0.80
N PRO A 65 4.15 29.20 0.28
CA PRO A 65 3.46 28.40 1.30
C PRO A 65 2.32 27.53 0.77
N GLY A 66 1.80 27.79 -0.43
CA GLY A 66 0.78 26.98 -1.10
C GLY A 66 1.32 25.81 -1.92
N GLN A 67 2.65 25.74 -2.14
CA GLN A 67 3.25 24.66 -2.91
C GLN A 67 3.94 23.63 -2.04
N LEU A 68 3.64 22.35 -2.31
CA LEU A 68 4.29 21.25 -1.63
C LEU A 68 5.63 20.94 -2.28
N ALA A 69 6.65 20.83 -1.44
CA ALA A 69 7.98 20.35 -1.84
C ALA A 69 8.05 18.81 -1.80
N GLY A 70 7.18 18.17 -1.02
CA GLY A 70 7.13 16.71 -0.91
C GLY A 70 5.97 16.25 -0.07
N ALA A 71 5.70 14.94 -0.13
CA ALA A 71 4.67 14.27 0.65
C ALA A 71 5.11 12.85 1.02
N LEU A 72 4.60 12.38 2.14
CA LEU A 72 4.69 11.00 2.60
C LEU A 72 3.30 10.54 2.99
N ILE A 73 2.86 9.46 2.39
CA ILE A 73 1.61 8.76 2.70
C ILE A 73 1.95 7.51 3.50
N SER A 74 1.18 7.22 4.52
CA SER A 74 1.36 6.02 5.30
C SER A 74 0.03 5.39 5.70
N VAL A 75 0.12 4.18 6.26
CA VAL A 75 -0.98 3.52 6.95
C VAL A 75 -0.42 2.76 8.15
N ALA A 76 -1.04 2.95 9.31
CA ALA A 76 -0.81 2.13 10.49
C ALA A 76 -1.94 1.12 10.62
N ARG A 77 -1.57 -0.15 10.76
CA ARG A 77 -2.44 -1.29 10.99
C ARG A 77 -2.18 -1.82 12.41
N GLY A 78 -2.60 -1.05 13.41
CA GLY A 78 -2.28 -1.34 14.81
C GLY A 78 -0.78 -1.21 15.10
N THR A 79 -0.12 -2.32 15.41
CA THR A 79 1.32 -2.37 15.71
C THR A 79 2.22 -2.37 14.47
N LEU A 80 1.66 -2.47 13.27
CA LEU A 80 2.38 -2.42 12.00
C LEU A 80 2.14 -1.11 11.29
N GLY A 81 3.18 -0.54 10.69
CA GLY A 81 3.08 0.68 9.88
C GLY A 81 3.83 0.53 8.55
N TRP A 82 3.20 0.99 7.48
CA TRP A 82 3.78 1.03 6.14
C TRP A 82 3.67 2.41 5.56
N PHE A 83 4.73 2.94 4.95
CA PHE A 83 4.64 4.17 4.19
C PHE A 83 5.03 3.96 2.72
N GLY A 84 4.35 4.68 1.89
CA GLY A 84 4.51 4.80 0.45
C GLY A 84 3.22 5.36 -0.15
N PRO A 85 3.38 6.27 -1.13
CA PRO A 85 4.63 6.82 -1.64
C PRO A 85 5.28 7.86 -0.72
N LEU A 86 6.62 7.93 -0.80
CA LEU A 86 7.41 9.09 -0.40
C LEU A 86 7.83 9.82 -1.68
N ALA A 87 7.40 11.04 -1.83
CA ALA A 87 7.69 11.86 -3.00
C ALA A 87 8.30 13.21 -2.60
N VAL A 88 9.33 13.63 -3.34
CA VAL A 88 9.90 14.97 -3.24
C VAL A 88 9.96 15.53 -4.65
N HIS A 89 9.37 16.72 -4.85
CA HIS A 89 9.35 17.39 -6.13
C HIS A 89 10.78 17.47 -6.72
N PRO A 90 10.99 17.25 -8.02
CA PRO A 90 12.34 17.25 -8.61
C PRO A 90 13.19 18.45 -8.22
N ASP A 91 12.62 19.66 -8.22
CA ASP A 91 13.33 20.90 -7.86
C ASP A 91 13.67 21.01 -6.37
N ALA A 92 13.02 20.21 -5.51
CA ALA A 92 13.24 20.19 -4.07
C ALA A 92 14.04 18.97 -3.60
N GLN A 93 14.48 18.11 -4.52
CA GLN A 93 15.33 16.98 -4.18
C GLN A 93 16.68 17.44 -3.62
N ARG A 94 17.33 16.57 -2.85
CA ARG A 94 18.62 16.86 -2.16
C ARG A 94 18.57 17.97 -1.11
N SER A 95 17.39 18.54 -0.80
CA SER A 95 17.19 19.52 0.27
C SER A 95 17.06 18.93 1.69
N GLY A 96 17.03 17.60 1.82
CA GLY A 96 16.74 16.92 3.08
C GLY A 96 15.25 16.68 3.36
N ALA A 97 14.33 17.17 2.50
CA ALA A 97 12.89 17.03 2.69
C ALA A 97 12.43 15.58 2.90
N GLY A 98 12.94 14.65 2.08
CA GLY A 98 12.59 13.23 2.20
C GLY A 98 12.97 12.65 3.56
N GLY A 99 14.15 12.98 4.09
CA GLY A 99 14.57 12.53 5.42
C GLY A 99 13.70 13.09 6.54
N LYS A 100 13.34 14.39 6.46
CA LYS A 100 12.44 15.03 7.43
C LYS A 100 11.02 14.42 7.42
N LEU A 101 10.50 14.12 6.23
CA LEU A 101 9.18 13.45 6.07
C LEU A 101 9.19 12.06 6.71
N VAL A 102 10.21 11.25 6.43
CA VAL A 102 10.36 9.91 7.04
C VAL A 102 10.49 10.03 8.56
N ALA A 103 11.32 10.93 9.06
CA ALA A 103 11.49 11.14 10.50
C ALA A 103 10.17 11.50 11.17
N ALA A 104 9.39 12.42 10.62
CA ALA A 104 8.09 12.82 11.14
C ALA A 104 7.09 11.64 11.21
N CYS A 105 7.06 10.81 10.15
CA CYS A 105 6.23 9.60 10.11
C CYS A 105 6.65 8.60 11.20
N LEU A 106 7.95 8.28 11.28
CA LEU A 106 8.47 7.33 12.26
C LEU A 106 8.22 7.81 13.70
N ASP A 107 8.36 9.09 13.98
CA ASP A 107 8.10 9.66 15.30
C ASP A 107 6.60 9.60 15.64
N SER A 108 5.73 9.88 14.67
CA SER A 108 4.28 9.71 14.86
C SER A 108 3.93 8.25 15.17
N TRP A 109 4.48 7.31 14.42
CA TRP A 109 4.22 5.90 14.61
C TRP A 109 4.73 5.38 15.95
N ARG A 110 5.94 5.75 16.38
CA ARG A 110 6.48 5.38 17.70
C ARG A 110 5.58 5.84 18.84
N ARG A 111 5.10 7.10 18.79
CA ARG A 111 4.16 7.62 19.79
C ARG A 111 2.82 6.87 19.82
N ARG A 112 2.42 6.25 18.72
CA ARG A 112 1.17 5.48 18.58
C ARG A 112 1.36 3.98 18.81
N GLY A 113 2.56 3.53 19.22
CA GLY A 113 2.84 2.14 19.54
C GLY A 113 3.07 1.23 18.33
N VAL A 114 3.34 1.78 17.15
CA VAL A 114 3.77 1.00 15.99
C VAL A 114 5.16 0.42 16.28
N ARG A 115 5.30 -0.89 16.17
CA ARG A 115 6.52 -1.63 16.50
C ARG A 115 7.29 -2.04 15.25
N LEU A 116 6.60 -2.58 14.25
CA LEU A 116 7.18 -2.97 12.97
C LEU A 116 6.82 -1.92 11.92
N MET A 117 7.85 -1.35 11.29
CA MET A 117 7.73 -0.30 10.28
C MET A 117 8.30 -0.80 8.96
N GLY A 118 7.61 -0.54 7.86
CA GLY A 118 8.05 -1.03 6.57
C GLY A 118 7.78 -0.08 5.41
N LEU A 119 8.40 -0.42 4.30
CA LEU A 119 8.24 0.24 3.01
C LEU A 119 8.58 -0.71 1.87
N GLU A 120 8.14 -0.37 0.67
CA GLU A 120 8.66 -0.93 -0.56
C GLU A 120 9.36 0.15 -1.38
N THR A 121 10.42 -0.25 -2.10
CA THR A 121 11.16 0.65 -2.97
C THR A 121 11.67 -0.07 -4.21
N TYR A 122 12.19 0.68 -5.18
CA TYR A 122 12.80 0.12 -6.38
C TYR A 122 13.99 -0.77 -6.02
N ARG A 123 13.90 -2.06 -6.39
CA ARG A 123 14.90 -3.08 -6.04
C ARG A 123 16.29 -2.74 -6.55
N ASP A 124 16.38 -2.20 -7.75
CA ASP A 124 17.64 -1.94 -8.43
C ASP A 124 18.19 -0.53 -8.16
N SER A 125 17.48 0.29 -7.37
CA SER A 125 17.92 1.63 -7.01
C SER A 125 18.80 1.63 -5.76
N ARG A 126 20.13 1.59 -5.97
CA ARG A 126 21.11 1.73 -4.88
C ARG A 126 20.91 3.01 -4.08
N PHE A 127 20.43 4.10 -4.72
CA PHE A 127 20.15 5.37 -4.06
C PHE A 127 19.05 5.21 -3.01
N HIS A 128 17.89 4.65 -3.39
CA HIS A 128 16.76 4.47 -2.47
C HIS A 128 17.09 3.51 -1.35
N VAL A 129 17.69 2.36 -1.65
CA VAL A 129 18.09 1.39 -0.63
C VAL A 129 19.08 2.02 0.37
N ARG A 130 20.07 2.78 -0.12
CA ARG A 130 21.03 3.47 0.76
C ARG A 130 20.34 4.56 1.61
N PHE A 131 19.40 5.29 1.04
CA PHE A 131 18.63 6.32 1.73
C PHE A 131 17.88 5.71 2.92
N TYR A 132 17.11 4.66 2.70
CA TYR A 132 16.33 4.02 3.76
C TYR A 132 17.21 3.30 4.79
N LYS A 133 18.35 2.73 4.39
CA LYS A 133 19.34 2.20 5.35
C LYS A 133 19.82 3.26 6.34
N LYS A 134 20.07 4.49 5.90
CA LYS A 134 20.44 5.62 6.77
C LYS A 134 19.32 6.00 7.75
N MET A 135 18.06 5.69 7.42
CA MET A 135 16.90 5.92 8.28
C MET A 135 16.59 4.74 9.22
N GLY A 136 17.47 3.72 9.26
CA GLY A 136 17.34 2.57 10.14
C GLY A 136 16.62 1.37 9.54
N PHE A 137 16.22 1.42 8.27
CA PHE A 137 15.59 0.27 7.62
C PHE A 137 16.63 -0.75 7.14
N ARG A 138 16.26 -2.01 7.21
CA ARG A 138 17.04 -3.14 6.70
C ARG A 138 16.28 -3.84 5.58
N PRO A 139 16.96 -4.27 4.49
CA PRO A 139 16.33 -5.15 3.51
C PRO A 139 15.75 -6.40 4.19
N SER A 140 14.57 -6.80 3.78
CA SER A 140 13.86 -7.96 4.32
C SER A 140 13.67 -9.02 3.23
N CYS A 141 12.74 -8.79 2.32
CA CYS A 141 12.40 -9.72 1.25
C CYS A 141 12.08 -8.97 -0.04
N THR A 142 11.71 -9.70 -1.08
CA THR A 142 11.18 -9.10 -2.32
C THR A 142 9.66 -9.02 -2.22
N GLY A 143 9.10 -7.84 -2.50
CA GLY A 143 7.69 -7.71 -2.80
C GLY A 143 7.44 -8.10 -4.26
N ILE A 144 6.44 -8.93 -4.51
CA ILE A 144 6.08 -9.41 -5.83
C ILE A 144 4.68 -8.91 -6.15
N GLY A 145 4.54 -8.08 -7.19
CA GLY A 145 3.26 -7.71 -7.77
C GLY A 145 2.73 -8.84 -8.65
N PHE A 146 1.47 -9.18 -8.49
CA PHE A 146 0.79 -10.22 -9.26
C PHE A 146 -0.41 -9.65 -9.99
N ARG A 147 -0.66 -10.18 -11.19
CA ARG A 147 -1.80 -9.86 -12.03
C ARG A 147 -2.49 -11.13 -12.50
N ALA A 148 -3.83 -11.20 -12.35
CA ALA A 148 -4.65 -12.20 -13.03
C ALA A 148 -5.53 -11.53 -14.07
N ARG A 149 -5.78 -12.21 -15.19
CA ARG A 149 -6.86 -11.86 -16.10
C ARG A 149 -8.16 -12.37 -15.50
N LEU A 150 -9.18 -11.54 -15.48
CA LEU A 150 -10.49 -11.89 -14.95
C LEU A 150 -11.38 -12.53 -16.03
N GLY A 151 -12.24 -13.44 -15.58
CA GLY A 151 -13.32 -14.06 -16.34
C GLY A 151 -14.57 -14.18 -15.47
N ALA A 152 -15.69 -14.53 -16.08
CA ALA A 152 -16.93 -14.76 -15.36
C ALA A 152 -16.79 -15.93 -14.37
N THR A 153 -17.06 -15.65 -13.09
CA THR A 153 -17.07 -16.63 -12.01
C THR A 153 -18.28 -16.38 -11.13
N GLY A 154 -18.68 -17.35 -10.33
CA GLY A 154 -19.71 -17.16 -9.31
C GLY A 154 -19.14 -16.64 -8.00
N MET A 155 -19.98 -15.98 -7.19
CA MET A 155 -19.62 -15.59 -5.82
C MET A 155 -19.39 -16.84 -4.97
N PRO A 156 -18.23 -17.04 -4.35
CA PRO A 156 -17.97 -18.20 -3.50
C PRO A 156 -18.90 -18.23 -2.27
N ALA A 157 -19.37 -19.42 -1.92
CA ALA A 157 -20.21 -19.60 -0.74
C ALA A 157 -19.47 -19.23 0.57
N GLY A 158 -20.19 -18.65 1.53
CA GLY A 158 -19.67 -18.32 2.86
C GLY A 158 -18.85 -17.01 2.90
N VAL A 159 -18.72 -16.28 1.79
CA VAL A 159 -18.18 -14.93 1.77
C VAL A 159 -19.31 -13.92 1.92
N ARG A 160 -19.09 -12.90 2.75
CA ARG A 160 -20.02 -11.78 2.96
C ARG A 160 -19.35 -10.48 2.51
N ILE A 161 -20.13 -9.58 1.95
CA ILE A 161 -19.72 -8.20 1.72
C ILE A 161 -20.03 -7.42 3.01
N GLY A 162 -18.99 -6.86 3.65
CA GLY A 162 -19.11 -6.25 4.97
C GLY A 162 -19.10 -7.28 6.10
N GLY A 163 -19.69 -6.89 7.24
CA GLY A 163 -19.75 -7.72 8.45
C GLY A 163 -18.63 -7.41 9.46
N PRO A 164 -18.66 -8.12 10.61
CA PRO A 164 -17.65 -7.93 11.64
C PRO A 164 -16.28 -8.39 11.13
N LEU A 165 -15.24 -7.63 11.47
CA LEU A 165 -13.87 -7.97 11.12
C LEU A 165 -13.38 -9.08 12.04
N PRO A 166 -12.68 -10.11 11.51
CA PRO A 166 -12.07 -11.14 12.33
C PRO A 166 -10.87 -10.59 13.11
N ASP A 167 -10.53 -11.23 14.22
CA ASP A 167 -9.25 -11.02 14.89
C ASP A 167 -8.11 -11.51 13.97
N LEU A 168 -7.11 -10.66 13.74
CA LEU A 168 -5.94 -10.95 12.91
C LEU A 168 -4.68 -11.23 13.75
N GLY A 169 -4.83 -11.42 15.06
CA GLY A 169 -3.73 -11.72 15.96
C GLY A 169 -2.97 -13.02 15.61
N PHE A 170 -3.57 -13.91 14.81
CA PHE A 170 -2.89 -15.09 14.27
C PHE A 170 -1.81 -14.74 13.23
N LEU A 171 -1.86 -13.56 12.62
CA LEU A 171 -0.80 -13.06 11.72
C LEU A 171 0.25 -12.30 12.50
N TYR A 172 -0.16 -11.21 13.15
CA TYR A 172 0.70 -10.37 13.96
C TYR A 172 -0.05 -9.88 15.19
N PRO A 173 0.55 -9.95 16.39
CA PRO A 173 -0.05 -9.40 17.59
C PRO A 173 -0.36 -7.90 17.44
N GLY A 174 -1.63 -7.56 17.59
CA GLY A 174 -2.11 -6.18 17.45
C GLY A 174 -2.27 -5.66 16.01
N LEU A 175 -2.27 -6.55 15.01
CA LEU A 175 -2.64 -6.18 13.64
C LEU A 175 -4.11 -5.76 13.59
N ASP A 176 -4.36 -4.54 13.12
CA ASP A 176 -5.70 -3.97 12.97
C ASP A 176 -5.82 -3.25 11.63
N VAL A 177 -6.73 -3.72 10.78
CA VAL A 177 -7.04 -3.13 9.47
C VAL A 177 -8.38 -2.39 9.44
N SER A 178 -9.01 -2.17 10.59
CA SER A 178 -10.34 -1.58 10.69
C SER A 178 -10.41 -0.18 10.08
N ALA A 179 -9.39 0.63 10.29
CA ALA A 179 -9.31 1.98 9.73
C ALA A 179 -9.22 1.96 8.18
N GLU A 180 -8.44 1.04 7.60
CA GLU A 180 -8.31 0.89 6.15
C GLU A 180 -9.60 0.31 5.54
N ALA A 181 -10.21 -0.66 6.20
CA ALA A 181 -11.51 -1.22 5.82
C ALA A 181 -12.60 -0.13 5.78
N ALA A 182 -12.69 0.66 6.85
CA ALA A 182 -13.63 1.77 6.93
C ALA A 182 -13.36 2.87 5.89
N ALA A 183 -12.08 3.20 5.63
CA ALA A 183 -11.69 4.17 4.63
C ALA A 183 -12.06 3.72 3.21
N THR A 184 -11.84 2.43 2.89
CA THR A 184 -12.22 1.84 1.60
C THR A 184 -13.70 2.04 1.30
N THR A 185 -14.57 1.74 2.25
CA THR A 185 -16.03 1.90 2.11
C THR A 185 -16.42 3.38 2.08
N ARG A 186 -15.91 4.20 3.01
CA ARG A 186 -16.25 5.62 3.14
C ARG A 186 -15.84 6.43 1.92
N CYS A 187 -14.71 6.12 1.29
CA CYS A 187 -14.24 6.79 0.07
C CYS A 187 -14.86 6.21 -1.20
N GLY A 188 -15.72 5.19 -1.11
CA GLY A 188 -16.31 4.54 -2.28
C GLY A 188 -15.31 3.77 -3.14
N ALA A 189 -14.15 3.37 -2.58
CA ALA A 189 -13.11 2.71 -3.35
C ALA A 189 -13.43 1.24 -3.67
N GLY A 190 -14.26 0.60 -2.85
CA GLY A 190 -14.63 -0.81 -3.04
C GLY A 190 -15.31 -1.41 -1.82
N HIS A 191 -15.03 -2.68 -1.56
CA HIS A 191 -15.69 -3.47 -0.54
C HIS A 191 -14.70 -4.13 0.42
N VAL A 192 -15.24 -4.45 1.60
CA VAL A 192 -14.63 -5.34 2.58
C VAL A 192 -15.36 -6.67 2.49
N LEU A 193 -14.61 -7.76 2.33
CA LEU A 193 -15.15 -9.12 2.28
C LEU A 193 -14.73 -9.85 3.53
N THR A 194 -15.63 -10.64 4.10
CA THR A 194 -15.35 -11.42 5.32
C THR A 194 -15.79 -12.87 5.17
N THR A 195 -15.07 -13.75 5.87
CA THR A 195 -15.43 -15.14 6.16
C THR A 195 -15.33 -15.37 7.67
N ALA A 196 -15.63 -16.58 8.15
CA ALA A 196 -15.51 -16.91 9.57
C ALA A 196 -14.08 -16.71 10.14
N GLY A 197 -13.04 -16.78 9.31
CA GLY A 197 -11.65 -16.63 9.76
C GLY A 197 -10.78 -15.84 8.76
N GLY A 198 -11.38 -14.89 8.05
CA GLY A 198 -10.60 -14.11 7.09
C GLY A 198 -11.30 -12.83 6.63
N ILE A 199 -10.50 -11.93 6.07
CA ILE A 199 -10.90 -10.64 5.53
C ILE A 199 -10.16 -10.36 4.23
N ALA A 200 -10.83 -9.70 3.28
CA ALA A 200 -10.18 -9.03 2.16
C ALA A 200 -10.70 -7.61 2.01
N ILE A 201 -9.79 -6.69 1.74
CA ILE A 201 -10.10 -5.33 1.27
C ILE A 201 -9.91 -5.34 -0.24
N VAL A 202 -10.94 -4.96 -0.98
CA VAL A 202 -10.95 -4.98 -2.45
C VAL A 202 -11.29 -3.61 -2.97
N HIS A 203 -10.41 -3.03 -3.76
CA HIS A 203 -10.66 -1.79 -4.47
C HIS A 203 -11.18 -2.09 -5.87
N LEU A 204 -12.37 -1.61 -6.15
CA LEU A 204 -13.07 -1.78 -7.43
C LEU A 204 -13.05 -0.49 -8.26
N GLU A 205 -12.82 0.65 -7.61
CA GLU A 205 -12.60 1.92 -8.29
C GLU A 205 -11.09 2.15 -8.50
N SER A 206 -10.74 3.12 -9.35
CA SER A 206 -9.35 3.34 -9.76
C SER A 206 -8.48 3.90 -8.62
N THR A 207 -7.88 2.99 -7.87
CA THR A 207 -6.83 3.30 -6.87
C THR A 207 -5.44 2.88 -7.35
N VAL A 208 -5.35 2.16 -8.46
CA VAL A 208 -4.11 1.68 -9.09
C VAL A 208 -4.17 1.87 -10.61
N GLN A 209 -3.05 1.68 -11.27
CA GLN A 209 -2.96 1.64 -12.73
C GLN A 209 -2.69 0.20 -13.19
N PRO A 210 -3.28 -0.25 -14.29
CA PRO A 210 -4.20 0.49 -15.15
C PRO A 210 -5.64 0.56 -14.56
N PRO A 211 -6.46 1.53 -14.97
CA PRO A 211 -7.78 1.76 -14.35
C PRO A 211 -8.80 0.63 -14.57
N GLU A 212 -8.58 -0.22 -15.58
CA GLU A 212 -9.36 -1.44 -15.81
C GLU A 212 -9.00 -2.60 -14.87
N ALA A 213 -8.06 -2.42 -13.93
CA ALA A 213 -7.75 -3.41 -12.92
C ALA A 213 -8.47 -3.14 -11.61
N GLY A 214 -8.99 -4.20 -10.98
CA GLY A 214 -9.27 -4.23 -9.56
C GLY A 214 -8.00 -4.43 -8.75
N PHE A 215 -8.06 -4.18 -7.45
CA PHE A 215 -6.89 -4.29 -6.59
C PHE A 215 -7.24 -4.86 -5.21
N VAL A 216 -6.43 -5.78 -4.72
CA VAL A 216 -6.52 -6.31 -3.35
C VAL A 216 -5.32 -5.77 -2.54
N PRO A 217 -5.49 -4.67 -1.79
CA PRO A 217 -4.43 -4.11 -0.94
C PRO A 217 -4.14 -4.97 0.28
N PHE A 218 -5.12 -5.73 0.75
CA PHE A 218 -4.97 -6.61 1.90
C PHE A 218 -5.95 -7.78 1.82
N LEU A 219 -5.47 -8.98 2.10
CA LEU A 219 -6.26 -10.18 2.34
C LEU A 219 -5.56 -11.02 3.38
N ALA A 220 -6.29 -11.50 4.36
CA ALA A 220 -5.77 -12.40 5.38
C ALA A 220 -6.81 -13.46 5.74
N ALA A 221 -6.36 -14.69 5.91
CA ALA A 221 -7.22 -15.79 6.32
C ALA A 221 -6.46 -16.83 7.16
N ALA A 222 -7.15 -17.41 8.13
CA ALA A 222 -6.60 -18.45 8.99
C ALA A 222 -6.41 -19.79 8.25
N THR A 223 -7.10 -20.00 7.13
CA THR A 223 -7.03 -21.24 6.35
C THR A 223 -6.90 -20.95 4.86
N ARG A 224 -6.31 -21.89 4.12
CA ARG A 224 -6.21 -21.85 2.67
C ARG A 224 -7.58 -21.73 2.00
N ASP A 225 -8.56 -22.49 2.43
CA ASP A 225 -9.92 -22.47 1.87
C ASP A 225 -10.56 -21.07 2.02
N SER A 226 -10.48 -20.46 3.22
CA SER A 226 -10.97 -19.08 3.42
C SER A 226 -10.22 -18.06 2.56
N PHE A 227 -8.91 -18.22 2.40
CA PHE A 227 -8.11 -17.37 1.52
C PHE A 227 -8.54 -17.46 0.05
N GLU A 228 -8.69 -18.69 -0.47
CA GLU A 228 -9.09 -18.93 -1.85
C GLU A 228 -10.52 -18.42 -2.14
N ARG A 229 -11.44 -18.57 -1.16
CA ARG A 229 -12.80 -18.01 -1.27
C ARG A 229 -12.80 -16.49 -1.30
N LEU A 230 -12.05 -15.84 -0.42
CA LEU A 230 -11.93 -14.37 -0.39
C LEU A 230 -11.31 -13.85 -1.68
N LEU A 231 -10.27 -14.50 -2.18
CA LEU A 231 -9.64 -14.13 -3.43
C LEU A 231 -10.59 -14.32 -4.62
N GLY A 232 -11.31 -15.44 -4.68
CA GLY A 232 -12.33 -15.71 -5.69
C GLY A 232 -13.50 -14.72 -5.65
N ALA A 233 -13.91 -14.28 -4.46
CA ALA A 233 -14.92 -13.23 -4.33
C ALA A 233 -14.41 -11.87 -4.81
N ALA A 234 -13.13 -11.55 -4.58
CA ALA A 234 -12.49 -10.35 -5.11
C ALA A 234 -12.42 -10.37 -6.65
N GLU A 235 -12.10 -11.53 -7.23
CA GLU A 235 -12.11 -11.75 -8.68
C GLU A 235 -13.51 -11.55 -9.26
N HIS A 236 -14.51 -12.20 -8.66
CA HIS A 236 -15.90 -12.09 -9.05
C HIS A 236 -16.40 -10.64 -9.04
N LEU A 237 -16.28 -9.95 -7.92
CA LEU A 237 -16.75 -8.57 -7.79
C LEU A 237 -15.99 -7.61 -8.71
N SER A 238 -14.72 -7.83 -8.95
CA SER A 238 -13.95 -7.04 -9.91
C SER A 238 -14.47 -7.25 -11.34
N HIS A 239 -14.76 -8.50 -11.72
CA HIS A 239 -15.34 -8.82 -13.03
C HIS A 239 -16.74 -8.21 -13.19
N GLU A 240 -17.62 -8.34 -12.19
CA GLU A 240 -18.97 -7.72 -12.19
C GLU A 240 -18.90 -6.18 -12.31
N ARG A 241 -17.81 -5.56 -11.82
CA ARG A 241 -17.56 -4.13 -11.96
C ARG A 241 -16.92 -3.76 -13.31
N GLY A 242 -16.82 -4.73 -14.23
CA GLY A 242 -16.24 -4.52 -15.57
C GLY A 242 -14.71 -4.45 -15.60
N LYS A 243 -14.04 -4.90 -14.52
CA LYS A 243 -12.58 -4.98 -14.52
C LYS A 243 -12.12 -6.19 -15.34
N THR A 244 -11.01 -6.04 -16.05
CA THR A 244 -10.41 -7.10 -16.88
C THR A 244 -9.25 -7.81 -16.20
N ALA A 245 -8.75 -7.24 -15.11
CA ALA A 245 -7.66 -7.81 -14.33
C ALA A 245 -7.85 -7.56 -12.82
N LEU A 246 -7.22 -8.41 -12.00
CA LEU A 246 -7.05 -8.20 -10.56
C LEU A 246 -5.57 -8.15 -10.23
N LEU A 247 -5.19 -7.12 -9.48
CA LEU A 247 -3.83 -6.91 -8.99
C LEU A 247 -3.75 -7.19 -7.50
N THR A 248 -2.62 -7.73 -7.08
CA THR A 248 -2.28 -7.89 -5.66
C THR A 248 -0.79 -7.95 -5.45
N ARG A 249 -0.34 -8.02 -4.19
CA ARG A 249 1.07 -8.18 -3.84
C ARG A 249 1.27 -9.23 -2.77
N ALA A 250 2.38 -9.94 -2.86
CA ALA A 250 2.82 -10.92 -1.87
C ALA A 250 4.31 -10.74 -1.54
N SER A 251 4.70 -11.27 -0.40
CA SER A 251 6.11 -11.44 -0.03
C SER A 251 6.73 -12.62 -0.78
N SER A 252 7.98 -12.49 -1.22
CA SER A 252 8.75 -13.64 -1.74
C SER A 252 8.99 -14.74 -0.70
N SER A 253 8.79 -14.44 0.58
CA SER A 253 8.87 -15.43 1.67
C SER A 253 7.59 -16.26 1.85
N SER A 254 6.48 -15.85 1.23
CA SER A 254 5.17 -16.52 1.37
C SER A 254 4.93 -17.52 0.25
N TRP A 255 5.68 -18.63 0.24
CA TRP A 255 5.61 -19.66 -0.82
C TRP A 255 4.23 -20.28 -0.98
N ASN A 256 3.51 -20.49 0.12
CA ASN A 256 2.13 -20.99 0.13
C ASN A 256 1.19 -20.07 -0.66
N ILE A 257 1.37 -18.76 -0.56
CA ILE A 257 0.58 -17.76 -1.30
C ILE A 257 0.98 -17.74 -2.77
N ILE A 258 2.28 -17.76 -3.05
CA ILE A 258 2.80 -17.78 -4.43
C ILE A 258 2.28 -19.02 -5.18
N ASP A 259 2.24 -20.20 -4.52
CA ASP A 259 1.67 -21.42 -5.07
C ASP A 259 0.17 -21.27 -5.37
N VAL A 260 -0.61 -20.73 -4.45
CA VAL A 260 -2.06 -20.48 -4.66
C VAL A 260 -2.26 -19.51 -5.83
N LEU A 261 -1.54 -18.40 -5.86
CA LEU A 261 -1.66 -17.42 -6.93
C LEU A 261 -1.28 -18.03 -8.29
N GLY A 262 -0.18 -18.78 -8.35
CA GLY A 262 0.26 -19.47 -9.57
C GLY A 262 -0.77 -20.45 -10.11
N ARG A 263 -1.37 -21.29 -9.24
CA ARG A 263 -2.44 -22.24 -9.64
C ARG A 263 -3.71 -21.53 -10.12
N ARG A 264 -3.96 -20.32 -9.67
CA ARG A 264 -5.08 -19.49 -10.12
C ARG A 264 -4.76 -18.63 -11.36
N GLY A 265 -3.58 -18.80 -11.95
CA GLY A 265 -3.18 -18.12 -13.18
C GLY A 265 -2.65 -16.69 -12.99
N TYR A 266 -2.34 -16.30 -11.75
CA TYR A 266 -1.67 -15.02 -11.51
C TYR A 266 -0.24 -15.05 -12.03
N GLN A 267 0.16 -13.99 -12.70
CA GLN A 267 1.51 -13.79 -13.23
C GLN A 267 2.22 -12.70 -12.45
N ALA A 268 3.50 -12.92 -12.16
CA ALA A 268 4.35 -11.90 -11.53
C ALA A 268 4.70 -10.81 -12.55
N GLU A 269 4.43 -9.55 -12.21
CA GLU A 269 4.68 -8.40 -13.11
C GLU A 269 5.76 -7.45 -12.59
N ALA A 270 5.89 -7.31 -11.29
CA ALA A 270 6.78 -6.31 -10.70
C ALA A 270 7.49 -6.85 -9.47
N LEU A 271 8.74 -6.44 -9.30
CA LEU A 271 9.56 -6.80 -8.14
C LEU A 271 10.04 -5.53 -7.43
N THR A 272 9.85 -5.49 -6.12
CA THR A 272 10.29 -4.41 -5.24
C THR A 272 11.20 -4.92 -4.15
N ALA A 273 12.00 -4.04 -3.54
CA ALA A 273 12.69 -4.35 -2.30
C ALA A 273 11.81 -3.96 -1.12
N ARG A 274 11.44 -4.91 -0.28
CA ARG A 274 10.83 -4.65 1.01
C ARG A 274 11.90 -4.36 2.05
N MET A 275 11.69 -3.33 2.83
CA MET A 275 12.60 -2.94 3.90
C MET A 275 11.82 -2.74 5.19
N LYS A 276 12.41 -3.17 6.30
CA LYS A 276 11.79 -3.14 7.64
C LYS A 276 12.68 -2.43 8.65
N ALA A 277 12.05 -1.82 9.65
CA ALA A 277 12.68 -1.26 10.84
C ALA A 277 11.81 -1.55 12.08
N GLY A 278 12.42 -1.59 13.27
CA GLY A 278 11.74 -1.92 14.52
C GLY A 278 11.73 -3.42 14.82
N ASP A 279 10.84 -3.79 15.72
CA ASP A 279 10.71 -5.17 16.21
C ASP A 279 9.94 -6.00 15.18
N ASP A 280 10.63 -6.90 14.52
CA ASP A 280 10.06 -7.88 13.62
C ASP A 280 9.84 -9.18 14.40
N PRO A 281 8.62 -9.47 14.86
CA PRO A 281 8.38 -10.75 15.50
C PRO A 281 8.66 -11.86 14.51
N ASP A 282 9.28 -12.94 14.98
CA ASP A 282 9.46 -14.15 14.19
C ASP A 282 8.08 -14.63 13.71
N HIS A 283 7.76 -14.28 12.48
CA HIS A 283 6.51 -14.66 11.85
C HIS A 283 6.78 -15.77 10.84
N ASP A 284 6.11 -16.89 11.03
CA ASP A 284 6.13 -17.97 10.05
C ASP A 284 5.29 -17.59 8.83
N HIS A 285 5.94 -16.98 7.84
CA HIS A 285 5.32 -16.63 6.56
C HIS A 285 4.85 -17.84 5.75
N THR A 286 5.25 -19.07 6.13
CA THR A 286 4.90 -20.28 5.40
C THR A 286 3.58 -20.89 5.84
N SER A 287 3.15 -20.64 7.07
CA SER A 287 1.88 -21.13 7.62
C SER A 287 0.71 -20.15 7.49
N SER A 288 0.99 -18.91 7.13
CA SER A 288 -0.01 -17.83 7.07
C SER A 288 -0.49 -17.57 5.65
N TYR A 289 -1.77 -17.25 5.52
CA TYR A 289 -2.40 -16.92 4.24
C TYR A 289 -2.76 -15.43 4.21
N TYR A 290 -1.87 -14.60 3.66
CA TYR A 290 -2.13 -13.16 3.56
C TYR A 290 -1.45 -12.50 2.36
N LEU A 291 -2.11 -11.50 1.83
CA LEU A 291 -1.61 -10.55 0.85
C LEU A 291 -1.54 -9.18 1.48
N ASP A 292 -0.48 -8.47 1.25
CA ASP A 292 -0.31 -7.13 1.76
C ASP A 292 0.37 -6.22 0.74
N ASN A 293 -0.16 -5.04 0.60
CA ASN A 293 0.47 -4.00 -0.19
C ASN A 293 1.17 -3.00 0.74
N TRP A 294 2.46 -2.86 0.55
CA TRP A 294 3.34 -2.01 1.33
C TRP A 294 3.74 -0.72 0.59
N VAL A 295 3.06 -0.44 -0.51
CA VAL A 295 3.28 0.77 -1.33
C VAL A 295 2.21 1.80 -1.04
#